data_bf864d54e60526467e0ca622bcc5f429
#
_entry.id   bf864d54e60526467e0ca622bcc5f429
#
_cell.length_a   1.000
_cell.length_b   1.000
_cell.length_c   1.000
_cell.angle_alpha   90.00
_cell.angle_beta   90.00
_cell.angle_gamma   90.00
#
_symmetry.space_group_name_H-M   'P 1'
#
loop_
_entity.id
_entity.type
_entity.pdbx_description
1 polymer ?
#
loop_
_entity_poly.entity_id
_entity_poly.type
_entity_poly.pdbx_seq_one_letter_code
_entity_poly.pdbx_strand_id
1 'polypeptide(L)'
;MGAWALSVEANAALVRRIMEAFANKEGFALRDCFADDAVWHVPGSGVMSGTYHGRSEIFRFLARLPKLTGGTYRSTFLDALASEERGAGLYRARGERNGRTIDIDQLLLFTIRDGVVVEVLALPSDPAAFDSFWA
;
A
#
# COMPACT_ATOMS: atom_id res chain seq x y z
N MET A 1 7.75 7.19 29.77
CA MET A 1 7.22 6.67 28.50
C MET A 1 6.99 5.18 28.64
N GLY A 2 5.84 4.72 28.29
CA GLY A 2 5.51 3.31 28.40
C GLY A 2 5.62 2.57 27.08
N ALA A 3 5.29 1.29 27.10
CA ALA A 3 5.28 0.43 25.92
C ALA A 3 4.39 0.97 24.79
N TRP A 4 3.32 1.69 25.12
CA TRP A 4 2.44 2.32 24.14
C TRP A 4 3.23 3.28 23.21
N ALA A 5 4.04 4.16 23.79
CA ALA A 5 4.81 5.14 23.01
C ALA A 5 5.86 4.45 22.10
N LEU A 6 6.51 3.39 22.60
CA LEU A 6 7.46 2.62 21.80
C LEU A 6 6.77 1.90 20.64
N SER A 7 5.55 1.35 20.86
CA SER A 7 4.78 0.70 19.81
C SER A 7 4.37 1.68 18.72
N VAL A 8 3.95 2.90 19.09
CA VAL A 8 3.61 3.95 18.12
C VAL A 8 4.83 4.34 17.29
N GLU A 9 5.99 4.56 17.91
CA GLU A 9 7.22 4.91 17.19
C GLU A 9 7.66 3.77 16.25
N ALA A 10 7.61 2.54 16.72
CA ALA A 10 7.98 1.38 15.91
C ALA A 10 7.04 1.21 14.72
N ASN A 11 5.74 1.39 14.93
CA ASN A 11 4.75 1.29 13.87
C ASN A 11 4.92 2.44 12.85
N ALA A 12 5.21 3.65 13.30
CA ALA A 12 5.50 4.77 12.40
C ALA A 12 6.73 4.49 11.54
N ALA A 13 7.78 3.93 12.12
CA ALA A 13 8.98 3.56 11.39
C ALA A 13 8.70 2.45 10.36
N LEU A 14 7.87 1.47 10.71
CA LEU A 14 7.45 0.40 9.80
C LEU A 14 6.68 0.97 8.60
N VAL A 15 5.70 1.84 8.85
CA VAL A 15 4.92 2.47 7.78
C VAL A 15 5.84 3.27 6.86
N ARG A 16 6.72 4.07 7.42
CA ARG A 16 7.67 4.87 6.63
C ARG A 16 8.56 3.99 5.77
N ARG A 17 9.09 2.92 6.31
CA ARG A 17 9.91 1.95 5.58
C ARG A 17 9.15 1.36 4.39
N ILE A 18 7.88 0.97 4.62
CA ILE A 18 7.03 0.42 3.56
C ILE A 18 6.80 1.44 2.46
N MET A 19 6.42 2.66 2.82
CA MET A 19 6.08 3.69 1.85
C MET A 19 7.31 4.15 1.05
N GLU A 20 8.47 4.25 1.70
CA GLU A 20 9.71 4.60 1.02
C GLU A 20 10.13 3.52 0.02
N ALA A 21 9.97 2.26 0.37
CA ALA A 21 10.28 1.16 -0.53
C ALA A 21 9.36 1.16 -1.76
N PHE A 22 8.08 1.46 -1.61
CA PHE A 22 7.18 1.62 -2.74
C PHE A 22 7.61 2.79 -3.63
N ALA A 23 7.95 3.93 -3.04
CA ALA A 23 8.40 5.10 -3.79
C ALA A 23 9.69 4.81 -4.58
N ASN A 24 10.57 4.00 -4.02
CA ASN A 24 11.84 3.63 -4.64
C ASN A 24 11.77 2.38 -5.51
N LYS A 25 10.58 1.80 -5.68
CA LYS A 25 10.34 0.57 -6.44
C LYS A 25 11.14 -0.63 -5.92
N GLU A 26 11.28 -0.70 -4.61
CA GLU A 26 12.00 -1.76 -3.90
C GLU A 26 11.04 -2.70 -3.15
N GLY A 27 9.88 -2.99 -3.76
CA GLY A 27 8.82 -3.75 -3.11
C GLY A 27 9.27 -5.11 -2.56
N PHE A 28 10.17 -5.80 -3.24
CA PHE A 28 10.66 -7.10 -2.77
C PHE A 28 11.36 -7.02 -1.40
N ALA A 29 11.98 -5.89 -1.08
CA ALA A 29 12.61 -5.67 0.21
C ALA A 29 11.61 -5.63 1.38
N LEU A 30 10.30 -5.58 1.06
CA LEU A 30 9.23 -5.47 2.05
C LEU A 30 8.69 -6.82 2.55
N ARG A 31 9.21 -7.94 2.05
CA ARG A 31 8.66 -9.25 2.42
C ARG A 31 8.52 -9.43 3.92
N ASP A 32 9.54 -9.03 4.68
CA ASP A 32 9.59 -9.21 6.12
C ASP A 32 8.70 -8.22 6.89
N CYS A 33 8.14 -7.22 6.22
CA CYS A 33 7.23 -6.28 6.81
C CYS A 33 5.80 -6.82 6.94
N PHE A 34 5.49 -7.93 6.25
CA PHE A 34 4.16 -8.52 6.20
C PHE A 34 4.14 -9.91 6.83
N ALA A 35 3.07 -10.19 7.56
CA ALA A 35 2.83 -11.55 8.06
C ALA A 35 2.61 -12.50 6.87
N ASP A 36 2.92 -13.79 7.07
CA ASP A 36 2.71 -14.81 6.02
C ASP A 36 1.26 -14.86 5.53
N ASP A 37 0.31 -14.64 6.43
CA ASP A 37 -1.13 -14.69 6.17
C ASP A 37 -1.77 -13.30 6.07
N ALA A 38 -0.98 -12.26 5.83
CA ALA A 38 -1.49 -10.91 5.66
C ALA A 38 -2.53 -10.84 4.53
N VAL A 39 -3.48 -9.92 4.65
CA VAL A 39 -4.56 -9.73 3.67
C VAL A 39 -4.54 -8.30 3.17
N TRP A 40 -4.66 -8.12 1.86
CA TRP A 40 -4.67 -6.81 1.22
C TRP A 40 -5.98 -6.64 0.45
N HIS A 41 -6.73 -5.59 0.76
CA HIS A 41 -8.01 -5.27 0.13
C HIS A 41 -7.87 -4.08 -0.81
N VAL A 42 -8.30 -4.23 -2.05
CA VAL A 42 -8.36 -3.16 -3.05
C VAL A 42 -9.82 -2.96 -3.43
N PRO A 43 -10.38 -1.75 -3.24
CA PRO A 43 -11.78 -1.48 -3.53
C PRO A 43 -12.06 -1.39 -5.03
N GLY A 44 -13.35 -1.24 -5.36
CA GLY A 44 -13.77 -0.99 -6.73
C GLY A 44 -14.05 -2.23 -7.53
N SER A 45 -14.09 -2.07 -8.85
CA SER A 45 -14.45 -3.12 -9.79
C SER A 45 -13.46 -3.29 -10.94
N GLY A 46 -12.29 -2.69 -10.86
CA GLY A 46 -11.26 -2.77 -11.90
C GLY A 46 -10.43 -4.05 -11.85
N VAL A 47 -9.46 -4.15 -12.74
CA VAL A 47 -8.61 -5.34 -12.88
C VAL A 47 -7.74 -5.60 -11.66
N MET A 48 -7.48 -4.58 -10.85
CA MET A 48 -6.69 -4.70 -9.63
C MET A 48 -7.55 -4.85 -8.38
N SER A 49 -8.88 -4.71 -8.49
CA SER A 49 -9.79 -4.82 -7.35
C SER A 49 -9.88 -6.24 -6.84
N GLY A 50 -10.06 -6.39 -5.53
CA GLY A 50 -10.22 -7.70 -4.91
C GLY A 50 -9.52 -7.79 -3.57
N THR A 51 -9.52 -9.01 -3.03
CA THR A 51 -8.84 -9.34 -1.78
C THR A 51 -7.75 -10.34 -2.06
N TYR A 52 -6.54 -10.03 -1.61
CA TYR A 52 -5.34 -10.84 -1.83
C TYR A 52 -4.94 -11.46 -0.50
N HIS A 53 -4.93 -12.79 -0.46
CA HIS A 53 -4.69 -13.56 0.75
C HIS A 53 -3.27 -14.12 0.77
N GLY A 54 -2.53 -13.74 1.80
CA GLY A 54 -1.19 -14.23 2.03
C GLY A 54 -0.12 -13.44 1.30
N ARG A 55 1.08 -13.50 1.85
CA ARG A 55 2.23 -12.72 1.36
C ARG A 55 2.53 -13.01 -0.11
N SER A 56 2.43 -14.26 -0.55
CA SER A 56 2.69 -14.62 -1.94
C SER A 56 1.70 -13.98 -2.92
N GLU A 57 0.40 -13.99 -2.60
CA GLU A 57 -0.60 -13.33 -3.45
C GLU A 57 -0.43 -11.82 -3.47
N ILE A 58 -0.11 -11.23 -2.32
CA ILE A 58 0.14 -9.78 -2.21
C ILE A 58 1.29 -9.38 -3.13
N PHE A 59 2.40 -10.11 -3.11
CA PHE A 59 3.55 -9.74 -3.94
C PHE A 59 3.32 -9.99 -5.42
N ARG A 60 2.50 -10.99 -5.78
CA ARG A 60 2.06 -11.15 -7.17
C ARG A 60 1.17 -10.00 -7.62
N PHE A 61 0.27 -9.55 -6.76
CA PHE A 61 -0.55 -8.36 -7.01
C PHE A 61 0.33 -7.12 -7.23
N LEU A 62 1.26 -6.86 -6.33
CA LEU A 62 2.15 -5.69 -6.44
C LEU A 62 3.00 -5.75 -7.73
N ALA A 63 3.42 -6.93 -8.15
CA ALA A 63 4.19 -7.10 -9.38
C ALA A 63 3.39 -6.78 -10.65
N ARG A 64 2.06 -6.79 -10.58
CA ARG A 64 1.21 -6.42 -11.72
C ARG A 64 1.17 -4.91 -11.97
N LEU A 65 1.46 -4.10 -10.96
CA LEU A 65 1.43 -2.64 -11.10
C LEU A 65 2.32 -2.14 -12.24
N PRO A 66 3.62 -2.47 -12.30
CA PRO A 66 4.44 -2.06 -13.43
C PRO A 66 4.03 -2.74 -14.74
N LYS A 67 3.58 -3.99 -14.70
CA LYS A 67 3.18 -4.71 -15.91
C LYS A 67 1.97 -4.08 -16.60
N LEU A 68 0.96 -3.70 -15.82
CA LEU A 68 -0.27 -3.13 -16.36
C LEU A 68 -0.13 -1.67 -16.76
N THR A 69 0.89 -0.98 -16.29
CA THR A 69 1.12 0.44 -16.55
C THR A 69 2.35 0.72 -17.41
N GLY A 70 2.96 -0.32 -17.98
CA GLY A 70 4.17 -0.15 -18.77
C GLY A 70 5.31 0.51 -18.00
N GLY A 71 5.39 0.28 -16.70
CA GLY A 71 6.42 0.85 -15.84
C GLY A 71 6.18 2.30 -15.43
N THR A 72 5.03 2.88 -15.77
CA THR A 72 4.75 4.29 -15.48
C THR A 72 4.19 4.53 -14.08
N TYR A 73 3.69 3.51 -13.41
CA TYR A 73 3.10 3.68 -12.08
C TYR A 73 4.16 4.13 -11.07
N ARG A 74 3.84 5.19 -10.34
CA ARG A 74 4.72 5.77 -9.33
C ARG A 74 3.96 6.15 -8.08
N SER A 75 4.59 5.91 -6.93
CA SER A 75 4.10 6.36 -5.63
C SER A 75 5.05 7.40 -5.08
N THR A 76 4.55 8.59 -4.82
CA THR A 76 5.31 9.62 -4.12
C THR A 76 4.87 9.62 -2.67
N PHE A 77 5.78 9.30 -1.76
CA PHE A 77 5.50 9.25 -0.34
C PHE A 77 5.23 10.66 0.20
N LEU A 78 4.11 10.85 0.89
CA LEU A 78 3.71 12.14 1.44
C LEU A 78 3.78 12.18 2.97
N ASP A 79 3.22 11.17 3.65
CA ASP A 79 3.19 11.15 5.11
C ASP A 79 2.97 9.75 5.67
N ALA A 80 3.41 9.55 6.91
CA ALA A 80 3.20 8.32 7.66
C ALA A 80 2.61 8.66 9.02
N LEU A 81 1.52 7.98 9.35
CA LEU A 81 0.83 8.12 10.63
C LEU A 81 0.80 6.75 11.31
N ALA A 82 0.80 6.75 12.62
CA ALA A 82 0.72 5.48 13.35
C ALA A 82 0.04 5.64 14.69
N SER A 83 -0.59 4.57 15.12
CA SER A 83 -1.11 4.37 16.46
C SER A 83 -0.50 3.09 17.03
N GLU A 84 -1.02 2.62 18.15
CA GLU A 84 -0.52 1.42 18.81
C GLU A 84 -0.73 0.15 17.99
N GLU A 85 -1.83 0.08 17.19
CA GLU A 85 -2.19 -1.12 16.45
C GLU A 85 -2.37 -0.88 14.94
N ARG A 86 -2.22 0.36 14.48
CA ARG A 86 -2.46 0.73 13.10
C ARG A 86 -1.42 1.71 12.58
N GLY A 87 -1.34 1.75 11.27
CA GLY A 87 -0.57 2.75 10.59
C GLY A 87 -1.27 3.19 9.31
N ALA A 88 -0.89 4.34 8.80
CA ALA A 88 -1.43 4.86 7.55
C ALA A 88 -0.30 5.50 6.75
N GLY A 89 -0.20 5.13 5.48
CA GLY A 89 0.74 5.73 4.54
C GLY A 89 -0.01 6.53 3.50
N LEU A 90 0.25 7.82 3.43
CA LEU A 90 -0.32 8.73 2.44
C LEU A 90 0.66 8.91 1.31
N TYR A 91 0.19 8.76 0.08
CA TYR A 91 1.03 8.89 -1.11
C TYR A 91 0.25 9.42 -2.30
N ARG A 92 0.97 9.98 -3.26
CA ARG A 92 0.41 10.41 -4.53
C ARG A 92 0.66 9.28 -5.55
N ALA A 93 -0.40 8.76 -6.12
CA ALA A 93 -0.33 7.72 -7.15
C ALA A 93 -0.43 8.34 -8.53
N ARG A 94 0.52 8.02 -9.41
CA ARG A 94 0.55 8.48 -10.80
C ARG A 94 0.88 7.32 -11.72
N GLY A 95 0.29 7.35 -12.92
CA GLY A 95 0.57 6.33 -13.91
C GLY A 95 -0.27 6.50 -15.16
N GLU A 96 0.03 5.66 -16.16
CA GLU A 96 -0.69 5.63 -17.43
C GLU A 96 -1.02 4.18 -17.77
N ARG A 97 -2.20 3.96 -18.34
CA ARG A 97 -2.65 2.65 -18.75
C ARG A 97 -3.75 2.77 -19.80
N ASN A 98 -3.56 2.14 -20.96
CA ASN A 98 -4.57 2.11 -22.03
C ASN A 98 -5.13 3.50 -22.40
N GLY A 99 -4.27 4.51 -22.49
CA GLY A 99 -4.66 5.88 -22.81
C GLY A 99 -5.31 6.63 -21.66
N ARG A 100 -5.34 6.06 -20.47
CA ARG A 100 -5.87 6.70 -19.26
C ARG A 100 -4.73 7.07 -18.33
N THR A 101 -4.95 8.09 -17.52
CA THR A 101 -3.99 8.53 -16.50
C THR A 101 -4.62 8.50 -15.13
N ILE A 102 -3.79 8.31 -14.09
CA ILE A 102 -4.17 8.51 -12.70
C ILE A 102 -3.19 9.49 -12.06
N ASP A 103 -3.73 10.39 -11.25
CA ASP A 103 -2.94 11.35 -10.47
C ASP A 103 -3.78 11.77 -9.26
N ILE A 104 -3.79 10.93 -8.23
CA ILE A 104 -4.61 11.11 -7.04
C ILE A 104 -3.83 10.79 -5.77
N ASP A 105 -4.26 11.35 -4.66
CA ASP A 105 -3.79 10.91 -3.35
C ASP A 105 -4.46 9.59 -2.98
N GLN A 106 -3.70 8.72 -2.36
CA GLN A 106 -4.18 7.45 -1.83
C GLN A 106 -3.63 7.21 -0.43
N LEU A 107 -4.36 6.44 0.33
CA LEU A 107 -3.97 6.05 1.67
C LEU A 107 -3.97 4.52 1.74
N LEU A 108 -2.91 3.97 2.35
CA LEU A 108 -2.90 2.57 2.76
C LEU A 108 -3.07 2.54 4.26
N LEU A 109 -4.14 1.89 4.72
CA LEU A 109 -4.40 1.71 6.13
C LEU A 109 -3.93 0.32 6.53
N PHE A 110 -2.98 0.27 7.46
CA PHE A 110 -2.37 -0.97 7.93
C PHE A 110 -2.87 -1.34 9.31
N THR A 111 -3.21 -2.61 9.51
CA THR A 111 -3.31 -3.19 10.85
C THR A 111 -1.98 -3.87 11.15
N ILE A 112 -1.42 -3.59 12.32
CA ILE A 112 -0.06 -4.02 12.68
C ILE A 112 -0.13 -4.81 13.98
N ARG A 113 0.51 -6.00 13.98
CA ARG A 113 0.65 -6.86 15.17
C ARG A 113 2.06 -7.40 15.23
N ASP A 114 2.65 -7.34 16.40
CA ASP A 114 4.00 -7.88 16.64
C ASP A 114 5.03 -7.38 15.63
N GLY A 115 4.92 -6.10 15.25
CA GLY A 115 5.87 -5.45 14.37
C GLY A 115 5.74 -5.76 12.89
N VAL A 116 4.66 -6.44 12.46
CA VAL A 116 4.41 -6.73 11.05
C VAL A 116 2.97 -6.36 10.67
N VAL A 117 2.77 -6.09 9.37
CA VAL A 117 1.45 -5.79 8.82
C VAL A 117 0.67 -7.09 8.65
N VAL A 118 -0.55 -7.11 9.18
CA VAL A 118 -1.47 -8.25 9.04
C VAL A 118 -2.63 -7.97 8.10
N GLU A 119 -2.98 -6.70 7.89
CA GLU A 119 -4.05 -6.31 6.97
C GLU A 119 -3.77 -4.95 6.36
N VAL A 120 -4.13 -4.78 5.09
CA VAL A 120 -4.04 -3.51 4.36
C VAL A 120 -5.37 -3.21 3.69
N LEU A 121 -5.84 -1.96 3.87
CA LEU A 121 -6.96 -1.42 3.10
C LEU A 121 -6.43 -0.30 2.21
N ALA A 122 -6.62 -0.42 0.91
CA ALA A 122 -6.30 0.66 -0.02
C ALA A 122 -7.49 1.62 -0.11
N LEU A 123 -7.26 2.90 0.11
CA LEU A 123 -8.29 3.93 0.19
C LEU A 123 -7.95 5.08 -0.76
N PRO A 124 -8.42 5.03 -2.02
CA PRO A 124 -8.20 6.14 -2.96
C PRO A 124 -9.04 7.36 -2.57
N SER A 125 -8.47 8.54 -2.74
CA SER A 125 -9.17 9.80 -2.46
C SER A 125 -10.28 10.10 -3.48
N ASP A 126 -10.19 9.51 -4.66
CA ASP A 126 -11.18 9.64 -5.73
C ASP A 126 -11.51 8.26 -6.28
N PRO A 127 -12.53 7.58 -5.70
CA PRO A 127 -12.90 6.23 -6.12
C PRO A 127 -13.29 6.13 -7.59
N ALA A 128 -13.94 7.14 -8.15
CA ALA A 128 -14.36 7.13 -9.55
C ALA A 128 -13.13 7.17 -10.49
N ALA A 129 -12.16 8.03 -10.20
CA ALA A 129 -10.92 8.11 -10.95
C ALA A 129 -10.12 6.81 -10.85
N PHE A 130 -10.09 6.22 -9.66
CA PHE A 130 -9.44 4.94 -9.43
C PHE A 130 -10.06 3.82 -10.28
N ASP A 131 -11.39 3.69 -10.25
CA ASP A 131 -12.09 2.67 -11.05
C ASP A 131 -11.92 2.88 -12.54
N SER A 132 -11.97 4.13 -13.00
CA SER A 132 -11.76 4.45 -14.41
C SER A 132 -10.36 4.04 -14.88
N PHE A 133 -9.36 4.30 -14.08
CA PHE A 133 -7.96 3.97 -14.44
C PHE A 133 -7.74 2.45 -14.53
N TRP A 134 -8.28 1.71 -13.59
CA TRP A 134 -8.08 0.25 -13.50
C TRP A 134 -9.17 -0.57 -14.22
N ALA A 135 -10.06 0.09 -14.91
CA ALA A 135 -11.13 -0.56 -15.66
C ALA A 135 -10.60 -1.55 -16.72
#